data_f3c2e337c8e8e7b7204a215a4a12dee2
#
_entry.id   f3c2e337c8e8e7b7204a215a4a12dee2
#
_cell.length_a   1.000
_cell.length_b   1.000
_cell.length_c   1.000
_cell.angle_alpha   90.00
_cell.angle_beta   90.00
_cell.angle_gamma   90.00
#
_symmetry.space_group_name_H-M   'P 1'
#
loop_
_entity.id
_entity.type
_entity.pdbx_description
1 polymer ?
#
loop_
_entity_poly.entity_id
_entity_poly.type
_entity_poly.pdbx_seq_one_letter_code
_entity_poly.pdbx_strand_id
1 'polypeptide(L)'
;MKLIGRILTIWALGCLFGNAAWGETTRVAQSPNIVFIMADDLGSGDLGCYNSDSKIPTPQMDAIAKGGMRFTDAHSPSAVCSPTRYGVLTGRYAWRGRLKSGVGWGYSRLLIEPERATVASLLKAQGYNTACVGKWHLGFQLPDLAAKDYPAANVVLPKAHPHAVDYFKPLAPGPNALGFDYFYGIPASLDMNPYVFVENEKPITLPTGMVKKSAHRRQNGGGMWRGGDAAPDFKHVDVLPFVTEKAVSWIDEQDGKK
;
A
#
# COMPACT_ATOMS: atom_id res chain seq x y z
N MET A 1 -94.68 -25.45 6.45
CA MET A 1 -93.80 -24.42 7.01
C MET A 1 -92.78 -24.10 5.96
N LYS A 2 -92.87 -22.91 5.44
CA LYS A 2 -92.14 -22.46 4.24
C LYS A 2 -90.85 -21.71 4.65
N LEU A 3 -89.75 -22.10 4.08
CA LEU A 3 -88.51 -21.29 4.25
C LEU A 3 -88.08 -20.77 2.90
N ILE A 4 -88.04 -19.47 2.80
CA ILE A 4 -87.78 -18.71 1.60
C ILE A 4 -86.29 -18.49 1.48
N GLY A 5 -85.66 -19.01 0.43
CA GLY A 5 -84.25 -18.76 0.11
C GLY A 5 -84.11 -17.42 -0.61
N ARG A 6 -83.22 -16.55 -0.13
CA ARG A 6 -82.79 -15.30 -0.79
C ARG A 6 -81.49 -15.57 -1.54
N ILE A 7 -81.50 -15.39 -2.83
CA ILE A 7 -80.37 -15.42 -3.70
C ILE A 7 -79.69 -14.05 -3.61
N LEU A 8 -78.47 -14.00 -3.15
CA LEU A 8 -77.59 -12.80 -3.19
C LEU A 8 -76.73 -12.90 -4.45
N THR A 9 -76.92 -11.99 -5.38
CA THR A 9 -76.12 -11.84 -6.57
C THR A 9 -74.94 -10.94 -6.19
N ILE A 10 -73.72 -11.52 -6.15
CA ILE A 10 -72.49 -10.75 -5.93
C ILE A 10 -71.95 -10.35 -7.27
N TRP A 11 -71.90 -9.04 -7.52
CA TRP A 11 -71.21 -8.42 -8.62
C TRP A 11 -69.69 -8.41 -8.34
N ALA A 12 -68.89 -9.19 -9.06
CA ALA A 12 -67.43 -9.13 -9.02
C ALA A 12 -66.98 -8.01 -9.96
N LEU A 13 -66.60 -6.88 -9.35
CA LEU A 13 -65.90 -5.79 -10.06
C LEU A 13 -64.43 -6.17 -10.17
N GLY A 14 -64.04 -6.65 -11.37
CA GLY A 14 -62.65 -6.94 -11.66
C GLY A 14 -61.81 -5.66 -11.75
N CYS A 15 -61.06 -5.34 -10.71
CA CYS A 15 -60.00 -4.34 -10.79
C CYS A 15 -58.83 -4.91 -11.57
N LEU A 16 -58.67 -4.50 -12.81
CA LEU A 16 -57.44 -4.67 -13.58
C LEU A 16 -56.38 -3.72 -12.96
N PHE A 17 -55.64 -4.23 -11.97
CA PHE A 17 -54.39 -3.60 -11.57
C PHE A 17 -53.33 -3.98 -12.60
N GLY A 18 -53.09 -3.10 -13.53
CA GLY A 18 -51.92 -3.17 -14.40
C GLY A 18 -50.67 -3.18 -13.50
N ASN A 19 -49.99 -4.32 -13.44
CA ASN A 19 -48.64 -4.41 -12.92
C ASN A 19 -47.71 -3.56 -13.80
N ALA A 20 -47.60 -2.27 -13.51
CA ALA A 20 -46.44 -1.51 -13.95
C ALA A 20 -45.23 -2.08 -13.20
N ALA A 21 -44.58 -3.06 -13.81
CA ALA A 21 -43.26 -3.50 -13.39
C ALA A 21 -42.34 -2.30 -13.59
N TRP A 22 -42.15 -1.56 -12.53
CA TRP A 22 -41.05 -0.61 -12.44
C TRP A 22 -39.78 -1.47 -12.42
N GLY A 23 -39.22 -1.70 -13.59
CA GLY A 23 -37.89 -2.22 -13.74
C GLY A 23 -36.94 -1.20 -13.14
N GLU A 24 -36.72 -1.25 -11.83
CA GLU A 24 -35.51 -0.69 -11.26
C GLU A 24 -34.35 -1.43 -11.93
N THR A 25 -33.85 -0.86 -13.01
CA THR A 25 -32.47 -1.11 -13.41
C THR A 25 -31.62 -0.62 -12.25
N THR A 26 -31.36 -1.50 -11.29
CA THR A 26 -30.27 -1.33 -10.35
C THR A 26 -29.02 -1.16 -11.21
N ARG A 27 -28.64 0.10 -11.50
CA ARG A 27 -27.29 0.39 -11.93
C ARG A 27 -26.42 -0.22 -10.84
N VAL A 28 -25.80 -1.34 -11.12
CA VAL A 28 -24.69 -1.83 -10.32
C VAL A 28 -23.71 -0.66 -10.32
N ALA A 29 -23.64 0.04 -9.20
CA ALA A 29 -22.72 1.16 -9.06
C ALA A 29 -21.34 0.59 -9.37
N GLN A 30 -20.72 1.06 -10.43
CA GLN A 30 -19.39 0.60 -10.81
C GLN A 30 -18.47 0.98 -9.65
N SER A 31 -17.80 0.00 -9.07
CA SER A 31 -16.88 0.22 -7.97
C SER A 31 -15.79 1.24 -8.39
N PRO A 32 -15.56 2.30 -7.61
CA PRO A 32 -14.61 3.35 -8.00
C PRO A 32 -13.18 2.81 -8.03
N ASN A 33 -12.35 3.29 -8.91
CA ASN A 33 -10.91 3.11 -8.82
C ASN A 33 -10.37 3.87 -7.60
N ILE A 34 -9.40 3.27 -6.90
CA ILE A 34 -8.84 3.83 -5.68
C ILE A 34 -7.33 4.00 -5.88
N VAL A 35 -6.85 5.24 -5.84
CA VAL A 35 -5.42 5.57 -5.83
C VAL A 35 -5.07 6.19 -4.49
N PHE A 36 -4.25 5.48 -3.71
CA PHE A 36 -3.76 5.96 -2.42
C PHE A 36 -2.29 6.38 -2.56
N ILE A 37 -2.01 7.67 -2.36
CA ILE A 37 -0.65 8.23 -2.46
C ILE A 37 -0.18 8.63 -1.07
N MET A 38 0.92 8.03 -0.62
CA MET A 38 1.57 8.35 0.65
C MET A 38 2.90 9.05 0.40
N ALA A 39 2.98 10.32 0.75
CA ALA A 39 4.24 11.04 0.78
C ALA A 39 5.05 10.66 2.03
N ASP A 40 6.37 10.52 1.88
CA ASP A 40 7.29 10.13 2.94
C ASP A 40 7.98 11.38 3.50
N ASP A 41 7.81 11.60 4.80
CA ASP A 41 8.32 12.77 5.53
C ASP A 41 7.82 14.14 5.03
N LEU A 42 6.61 14.20 4.44
CA LEU A 42 5.95 15.44 4.06
C LEU A 42 5.02 15.92 5.19
N GLY A 43 5.30 17.08 5.74
CA GLY A 43 4.46 17.70 6.76
C GLY A 43 3.24 18.42 6.18
N SER A 44 2.18 18.56 6.97
CA SER A 44 1.01 19.36 6.55
C SER A 44 1.37 20.82 6.23
N GLY A 45 2.34 21.38 6.94
CA GLY A 45 2.86 22.74 6.69
C GLY A 45 3.67 22.89 5.41
N ASP A 46 4.02 21.80 4.73
CA ASP A 46 4.74 21.80 3.46
C ASP A 46 3.82 21.92 2.23
N LEU A 47 2.51 21.74 2.43
CA LEU A 47 1.51 21.81 1.37
C LEU A 47 0.91 23.21 1.28
N GLY A 48 0.85 23.79 0.07
CA GLY A 48 0.27 25.12 -0.17
C GLY A 48 -1.17 25.24 0.29
N CYS A 49 -1.99 24.20 0.11
CA CYS A 49 -3.38 24.17 0.56
C CYS A 49 -3.59 24.21 2.08
N TYR A 50 -2.56 23.89 2.87
CA TYR A 50 -2.59 23.99 4.34
C TYR A 50 -1.78 25.16 4.89
N ASN A 51 -0.76 25.62 4.15
CA ASN A 51 0.13 26.70 4.57
C ASN A 51 0.49 27.57 3.37
N SER A 52 -0.03 28.78 3.32
CA SER A 52 0.27 29.75 2.26
C SER A 52 1.74 30.19 2.20
N ASP A 53 2.46 30.03 3.32
CA ASP A 53 3.87 30.41 3.43
C ASP A 53 4.81 29.22 3.13
N SER A 54 4.28 28.09 2.67
CA SER A 54 5.08 26.94 2.25
C SER A 54 6.07 27.34 1.17
N LYS A 55 7.33 26.93 1.35
CA LYS A 55 8.41 27.14 0.38
C LYS A 55 8.47 26.03 -0.67
N ILE A 56 7.67 24.98 -0.51
CA ILE A 56 7.62 23.84 -1.41
C ILE A 56 6.42 24.04 -2.34
N PRO A 57 6.60 24.18 -3.65
CA PRO A 57 5.49 24.27 -4.58
C PRO A 57 4.77 22.91 -4.69
N THR A 58 3.47 22.88 -4.37
CA THR A 58 2.64 21.66 -4.39
C THR A 58 1.39 21.79 -5.26
N PRO A 59 1.48 22.31 -6.49
CA PRO A 59 0.30 22.72 -7.27
C PRO A 59 -0.64 21.55 -7.59
N GLN A 60 -0.14 20.35 -7.79
CA GLN A 60 -0.97 19.19 -8.11
C GLN A 60 -1.71 18.68 -6.85
N MET A 61 -1.06 18.67 -5.69
CA MET A 61 -1.70 18.31 -4.43
C MET A 61 -2.73 19.35 -4.02
N ASP A 62 -2.43 20.63 -4.24
CA ASP A 62 -3.35 21.74 -3.99
C ASP A 62 -4.58 21.68 -4.91
N ALA A 63 -4.41 21.24 -6.16
CA ALA A 63 -5.51 21.01 -7.09
C ALA A 63 -6.43 19.86 -6.62
N ILE A 64 -5.87 18.76 -6.10
CA ILE A 64 -6.66 17.67 -5.48
C ILE A 64 -7.45 18.19 -4.29
N ALA A 65 -6.82 18.97 -3.42
CA ALA A 65 -7.49 19.56 -2.26
C ALA A 65 -8.64 20.52 -2.65
N LYS A 66 -8.45 21.31 -3.73
CA LYS A 66 -9.46 22.22 -4.26
C LYS A 66 -10.63 21.50 -4.92
N GLY A 67 -10.36 20.40 -5.62
CA GLY A 67 -11.38 19.62 -6.34
C GLY A 67 -12.09 18.56 -5.50
N GLY A 68 -11.55 18.25 -4.32
CA GLY A 68 -12.02 17.18 -3.45
C GLY A 68 -12.27 17.63 -2.02
N MET A 69 -11.74 16.85 -1.07
CA MET A 69 -11.90 17.09 0.36
C MET A 69 -10.54 17.29 1.03
N ARG A 70 -10.45 18.29 1.89
CA ARG A 70 -9.29 18.55 2.74
C ARG A 70 -9.64 18.24 4.19
N PHE A 71 -8.88 17.35 4.80
CA PHE A 71 -9.03 17.03 6.22
C PHE A 71 -8.25 18.03 7.07
N THR A 72 -8.88 18.62 8.05
CA THR A 72 -8.29 19.59 8.97
C THR A 72 -7.74 18.95 10.25
N ASP A 73 -8.15 17.73 10.52
CA ASP A 73 -7.74 16.95 11.69
C ASP A 73 -7.61 15.47 11.31
N ALA A 74 -6.50 15.13 10.64
CA ALA A 74 -6.17 13.77 10.25
C ALA A 74 -4.80 13.36 10.81
N HIS A 75 -4.73 12.17 11.37
CA HIS A 75 -3.54 11.66 12.06
C HIS A 75 -3.02 10.40 11.39
N SER A 76 -1.72 10.34 11.18
CA SER A 76 -1.06 9.08 10.83
C SER A 76 -0.94 8.20 12.08
N PRO A 77 -0.91 6.85 11.92
CA PRO A 77 -0.78 5.95 13.07
C PRO A 77 0.59 6.03 13.77
N SER A 78 1.58 6.70 13.18
CA SER A 78 2.90 6.93 13.75
C SER A 78 3.60 8.10 13.05
N ALA A 79 4.63 8.64 13.68
CA ALA A 79 5.49 9.68 13.12
C ALA A 79 6.65 9.15 12.26
N VAL A 80 6.75 7.82 12.05
CA VAL A 80 7.84 7.19 11.29
C VAL A 80 7.34 6.08 10.36
N CYS A 81 8.16 5.71 9.39
CA CYS A 81 7.80 4.92 8.20
C CYS A 81 7.10 3.58 8.48
N SER A 82 7.82 2.56 8.98
CA SER A 82 7.28 1.19 9.08
C SER A 82 6.00 1.10 9.91
N PRO A 83 5.90 1.71 11.10
CA PRO A 83 4.68 1.63 11.88
C PRO A 83 3.50 2.37 11.22
N THR A 84 3.75 3.48 10.50
CA THR A 84 2.73 4.16 9.71
C THR A 84 2.22 3.26 8.59
N ARG A 85 3.11 2.67 7.81
CA ARG A 85 2.79 1.76 6.70
C ARG A 85 2.03 0.53 7.19
N TYR A 86 2.45 -0.03 8.31
CA TYR A 86 1.74 -1.13 8.97
C TYR A 86 0.29 -0.72 9.32
N GLY A 87 0.12 0.44 9.93
CA GLY A 87 -1.20 0.94 10.32
C GLY A 87 -2.11 1.22 9.13
N VAL A 88 -1.59 1.83 8.06
CA VAL A 88 -2.34 2.08 6.82
C VAL A 88 -2.83 0.78 6.19
N LEU A 89 -1.99 -0.23 6.11
CA LEU A 89 -2.37 -1.50 5.47
C LEU A 89 -3.31 -2.35 6.33
N THR A 90 -3.17 -2.32 7.66
CA THR A 90 -3.84 -3.27 8.56
C THR A 90 -4.95 -2.66 9.41
N GLY A 91 -5.10 -1.34 9.44
CA GLY A 91 -5.99 -0.64 10.37
C GLY A 91 -5.60 -0.81 11.84
N ARG A 92 -4.35 -1.20 12.13
CA ARG A 92 -3.89 -1.56 13.47
C ARG A 92 -2.56 -0.87 13.80
N TYR A 93 -2.38 -0.46 15.02
CA TYR A 93 -1.09 0.08 15.47
C TYR A 93 0.00 -0.99 15.44
N ALA A 94 1.18 -0.65 14.92
CA ALA A 94 2.30 -1.58 14.75
C ALA A 94 2.82 -2.17 16.07
N TRP A 95 2.77 -1.42 17.17
CA TRP A 95 3.17 -1.89 18.49
C TRP A 95 2.30 -3.04 19.04
N ARG A 96 1.11 -3.25 18.47
CA ARG A 96 0.26 -4.43 18.75
C ARG A 96 0.74 -5.69 18.01
N GLY A 97 1.55 -5.53 16.96
CA GLY A 97 2.21 -6.62 16.24
C GLY A 97 3.64 -6.86 16.73
N ARG A 98 4.51 -7.24 15.79
CA ARG A 98 5.92 -7.53 16.08
C ARG A 98 6.77 -6.29 16.29
N LEU A 99 6.44 -5.17 15.66
CA LEU A 99 7.20 -3.93 15.73
C LEU A 99 6.77 -3.11 16.96
N LYS A 100 7.46 -3.30 18.07
CA LYS A 100 7.14 -2.62 19.33
C LYS A 100 7.63 -1.17 19.36
N SER A 101 8.72 -0.85 18.67
CA SER A 101 9.30 0.47 18.55
C SER A 101 10.19 0.58 17.32
N GLY A 102 10.52 1.80 16.88
CA GLY A 102 11.40 2.05 15.76
C GLY A 102 10.81 1.67 14.41
N VAL A 103 11.67 1.30 13.48
CA VAL A 103 11.35 0.93 12.10
C VAL A 103 12.02 -0.38 11.70
N GLY A 104 11.48 -1.05 10.69
CA GLY A 104 12.15 -2.15 10.03
C GLY A 104 13.44 -1.70 9.34
N TRP A 105 14.26 -2.66 8.95
CA TRP A 105 15.49 -2.43 8.18
C TRP A 105 15.42 -3.18 6.85
N GLY A 106 16.40 -2.95 5.97
CA GLY A 106 16.38 -3.54 4.65
C GLY A 106 16.31 -5.07 4.64
N TYR A 107 16.84 -5.71 5.66
CA TYR A 107 16.82 -7.17 5.82
C TYR A 107 15.83 -7.62 6.90
N SER A 108 14.91 -6.79 7.32
CA SER A 108 13.86 -7.19 8.26
C SER A 108 12.94 -8.23 7.62
N ARG A 109 12.54 -9.21 8.42
CA ARG A 109 11.48 -10.12 8.01
C ARG A 109 10.15 -9.41 7.90
N LEU A 110 9.21 -10.00 7.17
CA LEU A 110 7.87 -9.49 7.00
C LEU A 110 7.22 -9.17 8.36
N LEU A 111 6.83 -7.89 8.55
CA LEU A 111 6.27 -7.40 9.81
C LEU A 111 4.79 -7.74 9.95
N ILE A 112 4.06 -7.75 8.85
CA ILE A 112 2.64 -8.13 8.81
C ILE A 112 2.57 -9.65 8.76
N GLU A 113 1.78 -10.22 9.64
CA GLU A 113 1.53 -11.64 9.68
C GLU A 113 0.78 -12.05 8.39
N PRO A 114 1.17 -13.14 7.70
CA PRO A 114 0.57 -13.53 6.40
C PRO A 114 -0.95 -13.71 6.45
N GLU A 115 -1.48 -14.17 7.58
CA GLU A 115 -2.91 -14.39 7.80
C GLU A 115 -3.69 -13.11 8.15
N ARG A 116 -3.01 -11.99 8.31
CA ARG A 116 -3.64 -10.73 8.66
C ARG A 116 -4.28 -10.07 7.45
N ALA A 117 -5.57 -9.79 7.59
CA ALA A 117 -6.27 -8.98 6.60
C ALA A 117 -5.60 -7.61 6.43
N THR A 118 -5.44 -7.20 5.19
CA THR A 118 -4.96 -5.88 4.78
C THR A 118 -5.99 -5.21 3.90
N VAL A 119 -5.87 -3.89 3.72
CA VAL A 119 -6.74 -3.18 2.76
C VAL A 119 -6.64 -3.79 1.36
N ALA A 120 -5.45 -4.22 0.94
CA ALA A 120 -5.25 -4.88 -0.36
C ALA A 120 -5.99 -6.21 -0.44
N SER A 121 -5.86 -7.09 0.57
CA SER A 121 -6.56 -8.38 0.57
C SER A 121 -8.08 -8.23 0.62
N LEU A 122 -8.60 -7.22 1.32
CA LEU A 122 -10.02 -6.91 1.36
C LEU A 122 -10.53 -6.41 0.01
N LEU A 123 -9.81 -5.51 -0.65
CA LEU A 123 -10.18 -5.02 -1.98
C LEU A 123 -10.08 -6.11 -3.03
N LYS A 124 -9.03 -6.93 -3.00
CA LYS A 124 -8.88 -8.09 -3.88
C LYS A 124 -10.06 -9.07 -3.74
N ALA A 125 -10.53 -9.32 -2.52
CA ALA A 125 -11.70 -10.16 -2.27
C ALA A 125 -13.01 -9.55 -2.85
N GLN A 126 -13.04 -8.25 -3.15
CA GLN A 126 -14.12 -7.55 -3.85
C GLN A 126 -13.88 -7.45 -5.36
N GLY A 127 -12.90 -8.14 -5.91
CA GLY A 127 -12.61 -8.17 -7.33
C GLY A 127 -11.74 -7.04 -7.86
N TYR A 128 -11.10 -6.25 -7.00
CA TYR A 128 -10.14 -5.23 -7.43
C TYR A 128 -8.81 -5.87 -7.86
N ASN A 129 -8.23 -5.35 -8.92
CA ASN A 129 -6.80 -5.50 -9.19
C ASN A 129 -6.03 -4.59 -8.25
N THR A 130 -5.00 -5.12 -7.58
CA THR A 130 -4.33 -4.44 -6.50
C THR A 130 -2.83 -4.29 -6.76
N ALA A 131 -2.30 -3.09 -6.61
CA ALA A 131 -0.86 -2.83 -6.74
C ALA A 131 -0.30 -2.04 -5.56
N CYS A 132 0.97 -2.29 -5.27
CA CYS A 132 1.77 -1.48 -4.37
C CYS A 132 3.03 -1.05 -5.11
N VAL A 133 3.21 0.26 -5.29
CA VAL A 133 4.37 0.81 -6.00
C VAL A 133 5.10 1.79 -5.11
N GLY A 134 6.43 1.64 -5.00
CA GLY A 134 7.28 2.52 -4.22
C GLY A 134 7.99 1.87 -3.04
N LYS A 135 8.20 2.62 -1.97
CA LYS A 135 8.86 2.15 -0.75
C LYS A 135 7.97 1.17 0.01
N TRP A 136 8.43 -0.07 0.19
CA TRP A 136 7.73 -1.08 0.98
C TRP A 136 7.94 -0.91 2.49
N HIS A 137 9.14 -1.11 2.96
CA HIS A 137 9.60 -0.91 4.35
C HIS A 137 8.83 -1.68 5.43
N LEU A 138 8.28 -2.82 5.06
CA LEU A 138 7.58 -3.75 5.97
C LEU A 138 8.21 -5.14 5.98
N GLY A 139 9.39 -5.28 5.38
CA GLY A 139 10.16 -6.51 5.35
C GLY A 139 9.68 -7.54 4.31
N PHE A 140 10.54 -8.51 4.07
CA PHE A 140 10.32 -9.67 3.23
C PHE A 140 10.78 -10.92 3.98
N GLN A 141 10.27 -12.09 3.62
CA GLN A 141 10.96 -13.33 3.95
C GLN A 141 12.11 -13.48 2.97
N LEU A 142 13.32 -13.37 3.49
CA LEU A 142 14.53 -13.49 2.67
C LEU A 142 14.97 -14.96 2.62
N PRO A 143 15.26 -15.51 1.41
CA PRO A 143 15.72 -16.88 1.28
C PRO A 143 17.09 -17.08 1.94
N ASP A 144 17.31 -18.27 2.48
CA ASP A 144 18.53 -18.73 3.17
C ASP A 144 18.87 -18.09 4.52
N LEU A 145 18.17 -17.04 4.92
CA LEU A 145 18.18 -16.62 6.33
C LEU A 145 17.35 -17.63 7.14
N ALA A 146 17.98 -18.44 7.97
CA ALA A 146 17.26 -19.32 8.88
C ALA A 146 16.37 -18.48 9.81
N ALA A 147 15.20 -19.02 10.21
CA ALA A 147 14.27 -18.29 11.08
C ALA A 147 14.89 -17.79 12.39
N LYS A 148 15.91 -18.53 12.90
CA LYS A 148 16.72 -18.14 14.07
C LYS A 148 17.60 -16.91 13.82
N ASP A 149 17.96 -16.66 12.56
CA ASP A 149 18.83 -15.54 12.17
C ASP A 149 18.03 -14.24 12.01
N TYR A 150 16.70 -14.36 12.02
CA TYR A 150 15.84 -13.18 12.13
C TYR A 150 15.78 -12.75 13.59
N PRO A 151 16.31 -11.60 13.92
CA PRO A 151 16.21 -11.10 15.29
C PRO A 151 14.76 -11.01 15.72
N ALA A 152 14.54 -11.17 17.02
CA ALA A 152 13.26 -10.86 17.63
C ALA A 152 12.77 -9.48 17.16
N ALA A 153 11.48 -9.29 17.09
CA ALA A 153 10.79 -8.18 16.41
C ALA A 153 11.34 -6.77 16.64
N ASN A 154 12.16 -6.59 17.66
CA ASN A 154 12.73 -5.29 18.06
C ASN A 154 14.23 -5.17 17.78
N VAL A 155 14.86 -6.20 17.24
CA VAL A 155 16.29 -6.17 16.97
C VAL A 155 16.48 -5.72 15.53
N VAL A 156 17.00 -4.51 15.39
CA VAL A 156 17.70 -4.08 14.20
C VAL A 156 18.73 -5.16 13.88
N LEU A 157 18.60 -5.79 12.70
CA LEU A 157 19.61 -6.75 12.26
C LEU A 157 20.98 -6.09 12.40
N PRO A 158 21.88 -6.61 13.22
CA PRO A 158 23.25 -6.13 13.20
C PRO A 158 23.72 -6.39 11.78
N LYS A 159 24.19 -5.34 11.08
CA LYS A 159 24.79 -5.34 9.76
C LYS A 159 24.71 -6.73 9.11
N ALA A 160 23.55 -7.11 8.61
CA ALA A 160 23.34 -8.43 8.05
C ALA A 160 24.44 -8.66 7.03
N HIS A 161 25.05 -9.82 7.10
CA HIS A 161 26.07 -10.16 6.13
C HIS A 161 25.39 -10.22 4.76
N PRO A 162 25.76 -9.34 3.83
CA PRO A 162 25.14 -9.23 2.51
C PRO A 162 25.14 -10.57 1.75
N HIS A 163 26.07 -11.44 2.07
CA HIS A 163 26.23 -12.74 1.45
C HIS A 163 25.32 -13.85 1.98
N ALA A 164 24.42 -13.55 2.92
CA ALA A 164 23.51 -14.54 3.50
C ALA A 164 22.18 -14.66 2.74
N VAL A 165 21.88 -13.78 1.78
CA VAL A 165 20.63 -13.77 1.02
C VAL A 165 20.85 -14.34 -0.36
N ASP A 166 20.11 -15.40 -0.69
CA ASP A 166 20.09 -15.97 -2.04
C ASP A 166 19.07 -15.21 -2.92
N TYR A 167 19.53 -14.15 -3.55
CA TYR A 167 18.69 -13.32 -4.43
C TYR A 167 18.25 -14.00 -5.74
N PHE A 168 18.70 -15.24 -6.01
CA PHE A 168 18.17 -16.04 -7.12
C PHE A 168 16.84 -16.70 -6.77
N LYS A 169 16.52 -16.80 -5.48
CA LYS A 169 15.25 -17.29 -4.97
C LYS A 169 14.26 -16.14 -4.77
N PRO A 170 12.94 -16.42 -4.75
CA PRO A 170 11.93 -15.43 -4.43
C PRO A 170 12.13 -14.80 -3.05
N LEU A 171 11.96 -13.48 -2.97
CA LEU A 171 11.88 -12.72 -1.71
C LEU A 171 10.44 -12.81 -1.16
N ALA A 172 10.04 -14.01 -0.76
CA ALA A 172 8.66 -14.32 -0.39
C ALA A 172 8.57 -15.08 0.94
N PRO A 173 7.50 -14.82 1.73
CA PRO A 173 6.42 -13.86 1.49
C PRO A 173 6.85 -12.39 1.60
N GLY A 174 6.15 -11.58 0.81
CA GLY A 174 6.31 -10.12 0.72
C GLY A 174 4.97 -9.44 0.45
N PRO A 175 4.93 -8.31 -0.27
CA PRO A 175 3.71 -7.58 -0.59
C PRO A 175 2.64 -8.45 -1.27
N ASN A 176 3.03 -9.31 -2.21
CA ASN A 176 2.10 -10.16 -2.94
C ASN A 176 1.34 -11.14 -2.02
N ALA A 177 1.98 -11.66 -0.98
CA ALA A 177 1.33 -12.51 0.02
C ALA A 177 0.30 -11.77 0.90
N LEU A 178 0.31 -10.43 0.87
CA LEU A 178 -0.58 -9.57 1.64
C LEU A 178 -1.73 -8.98 0.82
N GLY A 179 -1.97 -9.53 -0.38
CA GLY A 179 -3.12 -9.19 -1.20
C GLY A 179 -2.84 -8.28 -2.39
N PHE A 180 -1.59 -7.89 -2.64
CA PHE A 180 -1.23 -7.16 -3.84
C PHE A 180 -0.97 -8.11 -5.02
N ASP A 181 -1.63 -7.88 -6.14
CA ASP A 181 -1.39 -8.62 -7.38
C ASP A 181 -0.06 -8.22 -8.02
N TYR A 182 0.32 -6.96 -7.82
CA TYR A 182 1.54 -6.39 -8.34
C TYR A 182 2.30 -5.61 -7.27
N PHE A 183 3.61 -5.77 -7.27
CA PHE A 183 4.54 -4.96 -6.48
C PHE A 183 5.70 -4.48 -7.34
N TYR A 184 6.04 -3.20 -7.23
CA TYR A 184 7.27 -2.64 -7.76
C TYR A 184 7.83 -1.60 -6.79
N GLY A 185 9.07 -1.72 -6.38
CA GLY A 185 9.64 -0.72 -5.50
C GLY A 185 10.95 -1.12 -4.84
N ILE A 186 11.27 -0.43 -3.74
CA ILE A 186 12.45 -0.70 -2.93
C ILE A 186 12.06 -1.42 -1.64
N PRO A 187 12.90 -2.37 -1.15
CA PRO A 187 12.56 -3.19 0.02
C PRO A 187 12.36 -2.40 1.30
N ALA A 188 13.16 -1.35 1.50
CA ALA A 188 13.15 -0.53 2.70
C ALA A 188 13.13 0.96 2.36
N SER A 189 13.92 1.76 3.05
CA SER A 189 14.06 3.20 2.83
C SER A 189 15.28 3.50 1.96
N LEU A 190 15.29 4.67 1.30
CA LEU A 190 16.44 5.13 0.50
C LEU A 190 17.74 5.29 1.29
N ASP A 191 17.69 5.23 2.60
CA ASP A 191 18.88 5.29 3.46
C ASP A 191 19.35 3.93 3.96
N MET A 192 18.71 2.83 3.50
CA MET A 192 18.94 1.46 3.97
C MET A 192 19.16 0.49 2.81
N ASN A 193 20.24 -0.29 2.89
CA ASN A 193 20.48 -1.41 1.97
C ASN A 193 19.59 -2.62 2.30
N PRO A 194 19.33 -3.51 1.31
CA PRO A 194 19.89 -3.54 -0.03
C PRO A 194 19.26 -2.50 -0.94
N TYR A 195 20.10 -1.87 -1.78
CA TYR A 195 19.68 -0.89 -2.76
C TYR A 195 19.36 -1.57 -4.08
N VAL A 196 18.14 -2.04 -4.21
CA VAL A 196 17.63 -2.77 -5.36
C VAL A 196 16.19 -2.36 -5.64
N PHE A 197 15.79 -2.44 -6.91
CA PHE A 197 14.38 -2.51 -7.25
C PHE A 197 13.93 -3.96 -7.22
N VAL A 198 12.76 -4.17 -6.64
CA VAL A 198 12.10 -5.48 -6.59
C VAL A 198 10.80 -5.38 -7.38
N GLU A 199 10.59 -6.32 -8.28
CA GLU A 199 9.32 -6.50 -8.97
C GLU A 199 8.71 -7.82 -8.52
N ASN A 200 7.54 -7.72 -7.91
CA ASN A 200 6.87 -8.81 -7.21
C ASN A 200 7.78 -9.43 -6.13
N GLU A 201 8.39 -10.57 -6.43
CA GLU A 201 9.19 -11.31 -5.47
C GLU A 201 10.68 -11.39 -5.85
N LYS A 202 11.11 -10.63 -6.86
CA LYS A 202 12.49 -10.74 -7.38
C LYS A 202 13.14 -9.37 -7.53
N PRO A 203 14.43 -9.24 -7.17
CA PRO A 203 15.18 -8.07 -7.57
C PRO A 203 15.29 -8.04 -9.10
N ILE A 204 15.13 -6.86 -9.69
CA ILE A 204 15.26 -6.65 -11.14
C ILE A 204 16.72 -6.84 -11.57
N THR A 205 17.61 -6.25 -10.81
CA THR A 205 19.06 -6.43 -10.96
C THR A 205 19.62 -6.93 -9.64
N LEU A 206 20.43 -7.98 -9.68
CA LEU A 206 21.02 -8.57 -8.49
C LEU A 206 21.96 -7.56 -7.80
N PRO A 207 21.97 -7.52 -6.44
CA PRO A 207 22.83 -6.61 -5.68
C PRO A 207 24.27 -7.13 -5.60
N THR A 208 24.95 -7.21 -6.73
CA THR A 208 26.34 -7.65 -6.85
C THR A 208 27.38 -6.55 -6.60
N GLY A 209 26.92 -5.32 -6.44
CA GLY A 209 27.73 -4.15 -6.14
C GLY A 209 27.51 -3.63 -4.73
N MET A 210 28.14 -2.49 -4.46
CA MET A 210 28.00 -1.79 -3.18
C MET A 210 27.88 -0.28 -3.38
N VAL A 211 26.98 0.34 -2.63
CA VAL A 211 26.92 1.79 -2.48
C VAL A 211 27.80 2.20 -1.29
N LYS A 212 28.63 3.23 -1.49
CA LYS A 212 29.37 3.86 -0.38
C LYS A 212 28.42 4.71 0.46
N LYS A 213 28.70 4.79 1.77
CA LYS A 213 27.99 5.70 2.68
C LYS A 213 28.03 7.13 2.11
N SER A 214 26.88 7.83 2.20
CA SER A 214 26.77 9.21 1.76
C SER A 214 27.80 10.12 2.46
N ALA A 215 28.46 10.96 1.68
CA ALA A 215 29.30 12.05 2.19
C ALA A 215 28.47 13.24 2.73
N HIS A 216 27.25 13.42 2.21
CA HIS A 216 26.32 14.45 2.67
C HIS A 216 25.75 14.09 4.04
N ARG A 217 25.65 15.06 4.92
CA ARG A 217 25.13 14.88 6.27
C ARG A 217 23.73 15.48 6.39
N ARG A 218 22.88 14.81 7.16
CA ARG A 218 21.63 15.39 7.67
C ARG A 218 21.98 16.39 8.78
N GLN A 219 21.06 17.28 9.11
CA GLN A 219 21.24 18.26 10.20
C GLN A 219 21.61 17.61 11.55
N ASN A 220 21.13 16.39 11.80
CA ASN A 220 21.47 15.62 13.01
C ASN A 220 22.82 14.87 12.93
N GLY A 221 23.66 15.15 11.94
CA GLY A 221 25.00 14.58 11.78
C GLY A 221 25.08 13.22 11.09
N GLY A 222 23.97 12.53 10.84
CA GLY A 222 23.93 11.26 10.09
C GLY A 222 24.11 11.48 8.59
N GLY A 223 24.59 10.45 7.87
CA GLY A 223 24.62 10.46 6.40
C GLY A 223 23.20 10.37 5.81
N MET A 224 23.05 10.80 4.54
CA MET A 224 21.76 10.68 3.83
C MET A 224 21.39 9.21 3.61
N TRP A 225 22.38 8.36 3.35
CA TRP A 225 22.21 6.91 3.24
C TRP A 225 23.44 6.16 3.78
N ARG A 226 23.22 4.92 4.14
CA ARG A 226 24.26 4.00 4.64
C ARG A 226 24.96 3.34 3.45
N GLY A 227 26.18 2.88 3.66
CA GLY A 227 26.83 1.97 2.71
C GLY A 227 26.23 0.57 2.81
N GLY A 228 26.28 -0.18 1.72
CA GLY A 228 25.84 -1.57 1.69
C GLY A 228 25.53 -2.07 0.30
N ASP A 229 25.00 -3.28 0.23
CA ASP A 229 24.72 -3.97 -1.03
C ASP A 229 23.80 -3.18 -1.93
N ALA A 230 24.13 -3.20 -3.20
CA ALA A 230 23.36 -2.51 -4.23
C ALA A 230 23.42 -3.24 -5.56
N ALA A 231 22.37 -3.12 -6.35
CA ALA A 231 22.46 -3.39 -7.77
C ALA A 231 23.45 -2.41 -8.40
N PRO A 232 24.27 -2.86 -9.37
CA PRO A 232 25.30 -2.01 -9.99
C PRO A 232 24.75 -0.75 -10.67
N ASP A 233 23.51 -0.81 -11.12
CA ASP A 233 22.76 0.25 -11.81
C ASP A 233 21.91 1.11 -10.87
N PHE A 234 21.85 0.82 -9.57
CA PHE A 234 21.01 1.54 -8.63
C PHE A 234 21.52 2.97 -8.36
N LYS A 235 20.65 3.94 -8.57
CA LYS A 235 20.88 5.34 -8.21
C LYS A 235 19.72 5.86 -7.38
N HIS A 236 20.03 6.48 -6.25
CA HIS A 236 19.02 7.03 -5.34
C HIS A 236 18.10 8.05 -6.01
N VAL A 237 18.64 8.86 -6.94
CA VAL A 237 17.89 9.90 -7.64
C VAL A 237 16.88 9.35 -8.66
N ASP A 238 17.07 8.13 -9.12
CA ASP A 238 16.22 7.50 -10.13
C ASP A 238 14.99 6.81 -9.50
N VAL A 239 14.97 6.65 -8.17
CA VAL A 239 13.90 5.89 -7.51
C VAL A 239 12.54 6.54 -7.70
N LEU A 240 12.41 7.85 -7.44
CA LEU A 240 11.12 8.54 -7.60
C LEU A 240 10.64 8.54 -9.06
N PRO A 241 11.46 8.88 -10.06
CA PRO A 241 11.07 8.74 -11.47
C PRO A 241 10.59 7.33 -11.82
N PHE A 242 11.34 6.28 -11.48
CA PHE A 242 11.02 4.91 -11.86
C PHE A 242 9.73 4.39 -11.19
N VAL A 243 9.53 4.66 -9.90
CA VAL A 243 8.29 4.24 -9.24
C VAL A 243 7.08 5.02 -9.78
N THR A 244 7.27 6.29 -10.18
CA THR A 244 6.19 7.08 -10.79
C THR A 244 5.82 6.53 -12.16
N GLU A 245 6.80 6.27 -13.02
CA GLU A 245 6.61 5.67 -14.33
C GLU A 245 5.88 4.32 -14.23
N LYS A 246 6.35 3.45 -13.34
CA LYS A 246 5.72 2.14 -13.12
C LYS A 246 4.30 2.24 -12.58
N ALA A 247 4.02 3.19 -11.69
CA ALA A 247 2.67 3.42 -11.19
C ALA A 247 1.72 3.87 -12.31
N VAL A 248 2.15 4.83 -13.13
CA VAL A 248 1.37 5.33 -14.27
C VAL A 248 1.14 4.21 -15.29
N SER A 249 2.20 3.51 -15.71
CA SER A 249 2.08 2.40 -16.66
C SER A 249 1.12 1.31 -16.16
N TRP A 250 1.21 0.95 -14.87
CA TRP A 250 0.31 -0.05 -14.30
C TRP A 250 -1.16 0.41 -14.29
N ILE A 251 -1.40 1.70 -13.99
CA ILE A 251 -2.75 2.29 -14.03
C ILE A 251 -3.30 2.25 -15.47
N ASP A 252 -2.49 2.66 -16.45
CA ASP A 252 -2.89 2.66 -17.86
C ASP A 252 -3.23 1.25 -18.36
N GLU A 253 -2.49 0.24 -17.90
CA GLU A 253 -2.76 -1.18 -18.21
C GLU A 253 -4.07 -1.69 -17.60
N GLN A 254 -4.64 -1.02 -16.59
CA GLN A 254 -5.92 -1.39 -16.00
C GLN A 254 -7.11 -0.77 -16.75
N ASP A 255 -6.90 0.13 -17.70
CA ASP A 255 -7.99 0.74 -18.46
C ASP A 255 -8.81 -0.34 -19.18
N GLY A 256 -10.13 -0.35 -18.90
CA GLY A 256 -11.05 -1.38 -19.37
C GLY A 256 -10.99 -2.75 -18.67
N LYS A 257 -10.15 -2.94 -17.67
CA LYS A 257 -10.15 -4.11 -16.78
C LYS A 257 -10.94 -3.82 -15.50
N LYS A 258 -11.68 -4.81 -15.05
CA LYS A 258 -12.37 -4.78 -13.74
C LYS A 258 -11.53 -5.52 -12.72
#